data_549b7e18ddf77119c281882a5df4caa1
#
_entry.id   549b7e18ddf77119c281882a5df4caa1
#
_cell.length_a   1.000
_cell.length_b   1.000
_cell.length_c   1.000
_cell.angle_alpha   90.00
_cell.angle_beta   90.00
_cell.angle_gamma   90.00
#
_symmetry.space_group_name_H-M   'P 1'
#
loop_
_entity.id
_entity.type
_entity.pdbx_description
1 polymer ?
#
loop_
_entity_poly.entity_id
_entity_poly.type
_entity_poly.pdbx_seq_one_letter_code
_entity_poly.pdbx_strand_id
1 'polypeptide(L)'
;MCCFRHISVVMILKNRGNKAMMEERITSRKNPFLQQVRKLLSSRKERENTGLFVADGTKLLQEAVKYWPGLTAVILSDGVEADVPSHVRLVRVPADVMESISPMQSPQGALFVCRLPEKKAFAAAKGMLLLDGIQDPGNLGTILRTADALDVPVALLEGCADPYSHKVVRASMGAVFRTQPVITTWQEVKSACAAVGIPLAVTALSDRAKDIRSASLDQMAVVIGSEGQGVRQEVLQSADAELIIPMNPHCESLNAAVAATIVMWQMAGGK
;
A
#
# COMPACT_ATOMS: atom_id res chain seq x y z
N MET A 1 15.57 41.07 22.48
CA MET A 1 14.36 41.28 21.67
C MET A 1 14.17 40.04 20.80
N CYS A 2 13.39 39.07 21.28
CA CYS A 2 13.05 37.83 20.55
C CYS A 2 11.86 38.09 19.65
N CYS A 3 12.06 38.02 18.35
CA CYS A 3 11.04 38.16 17.32
C CYS A 3 10.26 36.85 17.23
N PHE A 4 9.14 36.72 17.92
CA PHE A 4 8.17 35.66 17.68
C PHE A 4 7.50 35.91 16.31
N ARG A 5 7.96 35.21 15.26
CA ARG A 5 7.29 35.20 13.96
C ARG A 5 5.97 34.46 14.09
N HIS A 6 4.90 35.16 13.80
CA HIS A 6 3.50 34.75 13.79
C HIS A 6 3.31 33.41 13.05
N ILE A 7 2.97 32.36 13.78
CA ILE A 7 2.33 31.16 13.24
C ILE A 7 0.85 31.55 13.15
N SER A 8 0.39 31.91 11.95
CA SER A 8 -1.03 32.23 11.75
C SER A 8 -1.85 30.94 11.74
N VAL A 9 -2.22 30.48 12.92
CA VAL A 9 -3.20 29.40 13.10
C VAL A 9 -4.50 30.10 13.55
N VAL A 10 -5.51 30.07 12.71
CA VAL A 10 -6.85 30.56 13.05
C VAL A 10 -7.73 29.34 13.32
N MET A 11 -8.23 29.21 14.56
CA MET A 11 -9.19 28.18 14.91
C MET A 11 -10.60 28.68 14.61
N ILE A 12 -11.33 27.95 13.79
CA ILE A 12 -12.71 28.25 13.42
C ILE A 12 -13.61 27.14 13.96
N LEU A 13 -14.60 27.52 14.78
CA LEU A 13 -15.65 26.60 15.22
C LEU A 13 -16.73 26.53 14.13
N LYS A 14 -16.84 25.39 13.45
CA LYS A 14 -17.97 25.10 12.56
C LYS A 14 -18.92 24.12 13.22
N ASN A 15 -20.19 24.49 13.30
CA ASN A 15 -21.28 23.61 13.75
C ASN A 15 -21.77 22.78 12.54
N ARG A 16 -21.40 21.51 12.46
CA ARG A 16 -22.06 20.52 11.60
C ARG A 16 -22.75 19.50 12.50
N GLY A 17 -24.06 19.64 12.69
CA GLY A 17 -24.88 18.70 13.44
C GLY A 17 -24.34 18.39 14.85
N ASN A 18 -24.75 19.12 15.86
CA ASN A 18 -24.58 18.91 17.31
C ASN A 18 -23.18 18.58 17.89
N LYS A 19 -22.07 18.63 17.12
CA LYS A 19 -20.70 18.53 17.66
C LYS A 19 -19.85 19.65 17.04
N ALA A 20 -19.28 20.50 17.91
CA ALA A 20 -18.28 21.48 17.51
C ALA A 20 -17.01 20.74 17.03
N MET A 21 -16.68 20.84 15.74
CA MET A 21 -15.45 20.35 15.18
C MET A 21 -14.46 21.52 15.10
N MET A 22 -13.27 21.36 15.65
CA MET A 22 -12.21 22.35 15.56
C MET A 22 -11.55 22.26 14.19
N GLU A 23 -11.76 23.27 13.35
CA GLU A 23 -11.07 23.42 12.08
C GLU A 23 -9.90 24.40 12.25
N GLU A 24 -8.70 23.93 11.93
CA GLU A 24 -7.48 24.75 11.97
C GLU A 24 -7.19 25.29 10.57
N ARG A 25 -6.89 26.59 10.44
CA ARG A 25 -6.50 27.18 9.15
C ARG A 25 -4.99 27.44 9.11
N ILE A 26 -4.31 26.85 8.11
CA ILE A 26 -2.87 27.04 7.87
C ILE A 26 -2.68 27.70 6.50
N THR A 27 -2.05 28.89 6.50
CA THR A 27 -1.77 29.66 5.27
C THR A 27 -0.30 29.68 4.89
N SER A 28 0.58 29.32 5.82
CA SER A 28 2.02 29.35 5.58
C SER A 28 2.54 28.02 5.03
N ARG A 29 3.16 28.05 3.85
CA ARG A 29 3.87 26.89 3.25
C ARG A 29 5.04 26.38 4.13
N LYS A 30 5.53 27.20 5.07
CA LYS A 30 6.62 26.88 6.01
C LYS A 30 6.12 26.31 7.33
N ASN A 31 4.82 26.08 7.48
CA ASN A 31 4.28 25.48 8.69
C ASN A 31 4.94 24.10 8.96
N PRO A 32 5.38 23.81 10.20
CA PRO A 32 6.08 22.56 10.54
C PRO A 32 5.27 21.30 10.22
N PHE A 33 3.96 21.31 10.43
CA PHE A 33 3.08 20.19 10.08
C PHE A 33 3.07 19.92 8.57
N LEU A 34 2.98 20.97 7.73
CA LEU A 34 3.03 20.80 6.27
C LEU A 34 4.42 20.37 5.78
N GLN A 35 5.50 20.77 6.47
CA GLN A 35 6.83 20.26 6.19
C GLN A 35 6.96 18.77 6.50
N GLN A 36 6.37 18.32 7.62
CA GLN A 36 6.31 16.90 7.95
C GLN A 36 5.53 16.10 6.90
N VAL A 37 4.38 16.61 6.44
CA VAL A 37 3.59 16.00 5.35
C VAL A 37 4.45 15.78 4.09
N ARG A 38 5.25 16.79 3.67
CA ARG A 38 6.17 16.64 2.52
C ARG A 38 7.22 15.55 2.75
N LYS A 39 7.81 15.48 3.95
CA LYS A 39 8.79 14.45 4.29
C LYS A 39 8.17 13.05 4.24
N LEU A 40 6.97 12.88 4.78
CA LEU A 40 6.23 11.61 4.74
C LEU A 40 5.92 11.17 3.30
N LEU A 41 5.59 12.10 2.41
CA LEU A 41 5.36 11.81 0.98
C LEU A 41 6.61 11.32 0.26
N SER A 42 7.78 11.87 0.59
CA SER A 42 9.03 11.61 -0.14
C SER A 42 9.93 10.54 0.47
N SER A 43 9.82 10.23 1.77
CA SER A 43 10.79 9.40 2.49
C SER A 43 10.16 8.21 3.21
N ARG A 44 10.54 6.99 2.79
CA ARG A 44 10.20 5.74 3.50
C ARG A 44 10.72 5.77 4.94
N LYS A 45 11.98 6.18 5.13
CA LYS A 45 12.60 6.28 6.46
C LYS A 45 11.81 7.19 7.40
N GLU A 46 11.30 8.32 6.89
CA GLU A 46 10.47 9.23 7.71
C GLU A 46 9.16 8.55 8.13
N ARG A 47 8.51 7.80 7.22
CA ARG A 47 7.30 7.04 7.54
C ARG A 47 7.56 5.98 8.61
N GLU A 48 8.64 5.23 8.47
CA GLU A 48 9.04 4.20 9.45
C GLU A 48 9.38 4.81 10.81
N ASN A 49 10.13 5.91 10.86
CA ASN A 49 10.54 6.59 12.09
C ASN A 49 9.36 7.21 12.85
N THR A 50 8.38 7.76 12.12
CA THR A 50 7.23 8.45 12.73
C THR A 50 6.03 7.53 12.92
N GLY A 51 6.01 6.38 12.27
CA GLY A 51 4.85 5.50 12.22
C GLY A 51 3.67 6.12 11.48
N LEU A 52 3.92 7.07 10.55
CA LEU A 52 2.88 7.79 9.81
C LEU A 52 3.09 7.68 8.31
N PHE A 53 2.01 7.74 7.55
CA PHE A 53 2.04 7.90 6.10
C PHE A 53 0.98 8.90 5.63
N VAL A 54 1.13 9.36 4.39
CA VAL A 54 0.23 10.33 3.77
C VAL A 54 -0.33 9.76 2.48
N ALA A 55 -1.63 9.98 2.28
CA ALA A 55 -2.29 9.68 1.03
C ALA A 55 -3.08 10.91 0.52
N ASP A 56 -3.44 10.88 -0.76
CA ASP A 56 -4.08 11.98 -1.46
C ASP A 56 -5.36 11.55 -2.18
N GLY A 57 -6.32 12.46 -2.23
CA GLY A 57 -7.55 12.31 -2.99
C GLY A 57 -8.79 12.08 -2.13
N THR A 58 -9.89 12.68 -2.58
CA THR A 58 -11.17 12.65 -1.85
C THR A 58 -11.79 11.25 -1.78
N LYS A 59 -11.68 10.46 -2.85
CA LYS A 59 -12.16 9.06 -2.88
C LYS A 59 -11.38 8.18 -1.92
N LEU A 60 -10.05 8.31 -1.89
CA LEU A 60 -9.20 7.56 -0.96
C LEU A 60 -9.43 7.97 0.49
N LEU A 61 -9.72 9.25 0.74
CA LEU A 61 -10.11 9.71 2.07
C LEU A 61 -11.41 9.03 2.55
N GLN A 62 -12.41 8.87 1.68
CA GLN A 62 -13.65 8.14 2.02
C GLN A 62 -13.37 6.68 2.39
N GLU A 63 -12.49 6.00 1.65
CA GLU A 63 -12.04 4.64 1.98
C GLU A 63 -11.31 4.60 3.33
N ALA A 64 -10.39 5.55 3.57
CA ALA A 64 -9.67 5.63 4.84
C ALA A 64 -10.60 5.92 6.03
N VAL A 65 -11.56 6.81 5.89
CA VAL A 65 -12.57 7.09 6.93
C VAL A 65 -13.37 5.83 7.28
N LYS A 66 -13.68 5.00 6.29
CA LYS A 66 -14.50 3.80 6.47
C LYS A 66 -13.71 2.62 7.05
N TYR A 67 -12.47 2.42 6.62
CA TYR A 67 -11.73 1.18 6.85
C TYR A 67 -10.44 1.34 7.65
N TRP A 68 -9.95 2.59 7.88
CA TRP A 68 -8.66 2.80 8.51
C TRP A 68 -8.76 3.52 9.86
N PRO A 69 -8.71 2.80 10.98
CA PRO A 69 -8.84 3.40 12.30
C PRO A 69 -7.69 4.33 12.68
N GLY A 70 -6.58 4.26 11.94
CA GLY A 70 -5.38 5.08 12.14
C GLY A 70 -5.42 6.46 11.48
N LEU A 71 -6.55 6.93 10.95
CA LEU A 71 -6.66 8.29 10.39
C LEU A 71 -6.47 9.33 11.49
N THR A 72 -5.46 10.21 11.35
CA THR A 72 -5.07 11.17 12.39
C THR A 72 -5.32 12.63 12.00
N ALA A 73 -5.12 12.97 10.74
CA ALA A 73 -5.35 14.33 10.25
C ALA A 73 -5.83 14.33 8.81
N VAL A 74 -6.67 15.30 8.48
CA VAL A 74 -7.13 15.58 7.12
C VAL A 74 -6.82 17.03 6.79
N ILE A 75 -6.27 17.27 5.61
CA ILE A 75 -5.94 18.57 5.05
C ILE A 75 -6.82 18.76 3.82
N LEU A 76 -7.69 19.78 3.86
CA LEU A 76 -8.57 20.11 2.74
C LEU A 76 -8.21 21.48 2.17
N SER A 77 -8.25 21.59 0.85
CA SER A 77 -8.19 22.88 0.18
C SER A 77 -9.48 23.67 0.42
N ASP A 78 -9.39 24.99 0.34
CA ASP A 78 -10.59 25.83 0.37
C ASP A 78 -11.60 25.38 -0.71
N GLY A 79 -12.88 25.32 -0.33
CA GLY A 79 -13.97 24.88 -1.20
C GLY A 79 -14.13 23.36 -1.35
N VAL A 80 -13.19 22.54 -0.85
CA VAL A 80 -13.33 21.07 -0.85
C VAL A 80 -13.97 20.63 0.47
N GLU A 81 -15.04 19.86 0.37
CA GLU A 81 -15.75 19.32 1.53
C GLU A 81 -15.59 17.79 1.58
N ALA A 82 -15.43 17.26 2.78
CA ALA A 82 -15.38 15.83 3.06
C ALA A 82 -15.97 15.53 4.44
N ASP A 83 -16.49 14.33 4.60
CA ASP A 83 -16.92 13.82 5.89
C ASP A 83 -15.69 13.38 6.68
N VAL A 84 -15.36 14.13 7.75
CA VAL A 84 -14.21 13.87 8.60
C VAL A 84 -14.70 13.55 10.01
N PRO A 85 -14.30 12.42 10.63
CA PRO A 85 -14.68 12.10 11.99
C PRO A 85 -14.24 13.16 12.99
N SER A 86 -15.04 13.46 13.99
CA SER A 86 -14.80 14.58 14.93
C SER A 86 -13.53 14.44 15.79
N HIS A 87 -12.97 13.24 15.89
CA HIS A 87 -11.71 12.97 16.60
C HIS A 87 -10.47 13.16 15.71
N VAL A 88 -10.65 13.36 14.40
CA VAL A 88 -9.56 13.55 13.44
C VAL A 88 -9.28 15.05 13.30
N ARG A 89 -8.01 15.42 13.34
CA ARG A 89 -7.57 16.80 13.14
C ARG A 89 -7.95 17.26 11.74
N LEU A 90 -8.73 18.36 11.62
CA LEU A 90 -9.08 18.95 10.34
C LEU A 90 -8.30 20.24 10.12
N VAL A 91 -7.57 20.30 9.01
CA VAL A 91 -6.78 21.44 8.59
C VAL A 91 -7.31 21.97 7.26
N ARG A 92 -7.53 23.27 7.18
CA ARG A 92 -7.93 23.97 5.97
C ARG A 92 -6.74 24.75 5.42
N VAL A 93 -6.49 24.67 4.11
CA VAL A 93 -5.40 25.40 3.45
C VAL A 93 -5.88 26.09 2.17
N PRO A 94 -5.30 27.24 1.79
CA PRO A 94 -5.50 27.83 0.47
C PRO A 94 -5.04 26.89 -0.66
N ALA A 95 -5.59 27.08 -1.87
CA ALA A 95 -5.28 26.24 -3.03
C ALA A 95 -3.78 26.22 -3.36
N ASP A 96 -3.11 27.38 -3.32
CA ASP A 96 -1.67 27.49 -3.58
C ASP A 96 -0.80 26.78 -2.52
N VAL A 97 -1.27 26.68 -1.28
CA VAL A 97 -0.63 25.90 -0.23
C VAL A 97 -0.82 24.41 -0.49
N MET A 98 -2.05 23.98 -0.86
CA MET A 98 -2.33 22.58 -1.25
C MET A 98 -1.45 22.14 -2.41
N GLU A 99 -1.35 22.92 -3.48
CA GLU A 99 -0.46 22.65 -4.61
C GLU A 99 1.00 22.47 -4.17
N SER A 100 1.46 23.27 -3.21
CA SER A 100 2.83 23.20 -2.71
C SER A 100 3.16 21.94 -1.91
N ILE A 101 2.18 21.23 -1.39
CA ILE A 101 2.36 20.03 -0.55
C ILE A 101 1.89 18.75 -1.25
N SER A 102 1.04 18.87 -2.26
CA SER A 102 0.52 17.70 -2.99
C SER A 102 1.61 17.06 -3.86
N PRO A 103 1.67 15.72 -3.94
CA PRO A 103 2.53 15.01 -4.86
C PRO A 103 2.00 15.03 -6.31
N MET A 104 0.83 15.63 -6.53
CA MET A 104 0.10 15.64 -7.79
C MET A 104 0.21 16.98 -8.49
N GLN A 105 0.34 16.96 -9.83
CA GLN A 105 0.29 18.18 -10.65
C GLN A 105 -1.07 18.88 -10.59
N SER A 106 -2.16 18.09 -10.48
CA SER A 106 -3.53 18.59 -10.32
C SER A 106 -4.13 17.98 -9.06
N PRO A 107 -3.95 18.60 -7.89
CA PRO A 107 -4.45 18.09 -6.62
C PRO A 107 -5.98 18.03 -6.59
N GLN A 108 -6.54 16.96 -6.04
CA GLN A 108 -7.97 16.85 -5.77
C GLN A 108 -8.41 17.63 -4.52
N GLY A 109 -7.48 18.36 -3.90
CA GLY A 109 -7.73 19.23 -2.76
C GLY A 109 -7.90 18.50 -1.41
N ALA A 110 -7.52 17.24 -1.32
CA ALA A 110 -7.53 16.48 -0.08
C ALA A 110 -6.21 15.71 0.10
N LEU A 111 -5.55 15.90 1.24
CA LEU A 111 -4.46 15.07 1.75
C LEU A 111 -4.84 14.59 3.14
N PHE A 112 -4.37 13.42 3.54
CA PHE A 112 -4.64 12.92 4.88
C PHE A 112 -3.49 12.09 5.42
N VAL A 113 -3.35 12.12 6.74
CA VAL A 113 -2.28 11.45 7.49
C VAL A 113 -2.87 10.29 8.26
N CYS A 114 -2.25 9.12 8.10
CA CYS A 114 -2.62 7.91 8.78
C CYS A 114 -1.44 7.35 9.59
N ARG A 115 -1.72 6.66 10.69
CA ARG A 115 -0.74 5.81 11.35
C ARG A 115 -0.50 4.56 10.52
N LEU A 116 0.76 4.11 10.47
CA LEU A 116 1.08 2.78 9.96
C LEU A 116 0.38 1.72 10.82
N PRO A 117 0.03 0.57 10.24
CA PRO A 117 -0.51 -0.55 11.04
C PRO A 117 0.57 -1.10 11.97
N GLU A 118 0.14 -1.74 13.02
CA GLU A 118 1.04 -2.54 13.86
C GLU A 118 1.64 -3.68 13.04
N LYS A 119 2.92 -3.95 13.27
CA LYS A 119 3.60 -5.08 12.62
C LYS A 119 2.96 -6.37 13.08
N LYS A 120 2.43 -7.13 12.14
CA LYS A 120 1.92 -8.47 12.38
C LYS A 120 3.01 -9.50 12.12
N ALA A 121 3.10 -10.53 12.97
CA ALA A 121 3.92 -11.68 12.68
C ALA A 121 3.38 -12.37 11.41
N PHE A 122 4.28 -12.91 10.60
CA PHE A 122 3.90 -13.69 9.43
C PHE A 122 3.23 -15.00 9.88
N ALA A 123 2.08 -15.28 9.29
CA ALA A 123 1.39 -16.55 9.43
C ALA A 123 1.16 -17.14 8.04
N ALA A 124 1.66 -18.35 7.81
CA ALA A 124 1.47 -19.05 6.55
C ALA A 124 0.00 -19.41 6.35
N ALA A 125 -0.50 -19.20 5.14
CA ALA A 125 -1.85 -19.55 4.74
C ALA A 125 -1.82 -20.24 3.36
N LYS A 126 -2.75 -21.18 3.17
CA LYS A 126 -2.98 -21.78 1.85
C LYS A 126 -3.60 -20.74 0.92
N GLY A 127 -3.26 -20.81 -0.37
CA GLY A 127 -3.71 -19.85 -1.36
C GLY A 127 -3.17 -18.43 -1.14
N MET A 128 -1.97 -18.30 -0.56
CA MET A 128 -1.32 -17.01 -0.28
C MET A 128 -0.36 -16.62 -1.40
N LEU A 129 -0.33 -15.34 -1.73
CA LEU A 129 0.64 -14.75 -2.66
C LEU A 129 1.80 -14.11 -1.91
N LEU A 130 3.01 -14.44 -2.30
CA LEU A 130 4.27 -13.89 -1.79
C LEU A 130 4.93 -13.06 -2.91
N LEU A 131 5.31 -11.81 -2.61
CA LEU A 131 5.92 -10.91 -3.59
C LEU A 131 7.40 -10.72 -3.26
N ASP A 132 8.28 -11.06 -4.21
CA ASP A 132 9.73 -10.99 -4.06
C ASP A 132 10.30 -9.87 -4.93
N GLY A 133 10.67 -8.74 -4.31
CA GLY A 133 11.33 -7.63 -5.01
C GLY A 133 10.45 -6.88 -6.01
N ILE A 134 9.14 -6.79 -5.84
CA ILE A 134 8.25 -5.97 -6.67
C ILE A 134 8.52 -4.50 -6.39
N GLN A 135 9.32 -3.83 -7.23
CA GLN A 135 9.82 -2.48 -7.00
C GLN A 135 8.93 -1.38 -7.57
N ASP A 136 8.15 -1.66 -8.62
CA ASP A 136 7.25 -0.67 -9.20
C ASP A 136 6.02 -0.44 -8.31
N PRO A 137 5.77 0.82 -7.86
CA PRO A 137 4.62 1.11 -7.00
C PRO A 137 3.26 0.90 -7.66
N GLY A 138 3.19 1.05 -9.00
CA GLY A 138 1.99 0.83 -9.78
C GLY A 138 1.62 -0.66 -9.80
N ASN A 139 2.61 -1.52 -10.05
CA ASN A 139 2.45 -2.97 -10.02
C ASN A 139 2.06 -3.46 -8.63
N LEU A 140 2.79 -3.02 -7.59
CA LEU A 140 2.45 -3.40 -6.22
C LEU A 140 1.02 -2.97 -5.85
N GLY A 141 0.63 -1.73 -6.14
CA GLY A 141 -0.72 -1.25 -5.86
C GLY A 141 -1.79 -2.03 -6.63
N THR A 142 -1.55 -2.37 -7.89
CA THR A 142 -2.46 -3.18 -8.72
C THR A 142 -2.61 -4.60 -8.15
N ILE A 143 -1.51 -5.22 -7.73
CA ILE A 143 -1.53 -6.54 -7.08
C ILE A 143 -2.37 -6.50 -5.80
N LEU A 144 -2.12 -5.52 -4.92
CA LEU A 144 -2.88 -5.38 -3.67
C LEU A 144 -4.38 -5.15 -3.91
N ARG A 145 -4.72 -4.39 -4.96
CA ARG A 145 -6.12 -4.20 -5.36
C ARG A 145 -6.77 -5.48 -5.85
N THR A 146 -6.06 -6.28 -6.64
CA THR A 146 -6.57 -7.56 -7.13
C THR A 146 -6.69 -8.57 -6.00
N ALA A 147 -5.73 -8.61 -5.09
CA ALA A 147 -5.75 -9.46 -3.91
C ALA A 147 -6.96 -9.16 -3.00
N ASP A 148 -7.23 -7.87 -2.76
CA ASP A 148 -8.43 -7.44 -2.03
C ASP A 148 -9.73 -7.88 -2.72
N ALA A 149 -9.79 -7.78 -4.05
CA ALA A 149 -10.97 -8.18 -4.81
C ALA A 149 -11.21 -9.71 -4.84
N LEU A 150 -10.15 -10.50 -4.75
CA LEU A 150 -10.19 -11.96 -4.81
C LEU A 150 -10.06 -12.64 -3.43
N ASP A 151 -9.93 -11.85 -2.37
CA ASP A 151 -9.73 -12.32 -0.98
C ASP A 151 -8.48 -13.23 -0.85
N VAL A 152 -7.39 -12.84 -1.53
CA VAL A 152 -6.10 -13.56 -1.50
C VAL A 152 -5.16 -12.89 -0.52
N PRO A 153 -4.65 -13.60 0.49
CA PRO A 153 -3.65 -13.05 1.41
C PRO A 153 -2.34 -12.73 0.68
N VAL A 154 -1.74 -11.58 0.99
CA VAL A 154 -0.47 -11.13 0.39
C VAL A 154 0.58 -10.86 1.45
N ALA A 155 1.80 -11.36 1.22
CA ALA A 155 2.96 -10.95 1.98
C ALA A 155 4.05 -10.40 1.04
N LEU A 156 4.80 -9.43 1.56
CA LEU A 156 5.89 -8.75 0.86
C LEU A 156 7.21 -9.19 1.45
N LEU A 157 8.07 -9.76 0.63
CA LEU A 157 9.46 -10.04 0.95
C LEU A 157 10.31 -8.78 0.76
N GLU A 158 11.60 -8.88 1.10
CA GLU A 158 12.56 -7.81 0.94
C GLU A 158 12.64 -7.32 -0.51
N GLY A 159 12.96 -6.04 -0.67
CA GLY A 159 13.11 -5.42 -1.99
C GLY A 159 11.81 -4.90 -2.62
N CYS A 160 10.65 -5.18 -2.05
CA CYS A 160 9.39 -4.63 -2.52
C CYS A 160 9.27 -3.12 -2.24
N ALA A 161 8.52 -2.43 -3.10
CA ALA A 161 8.12 -1.05 -2.88
C ALA A 161 7.37 -0.92 -1.53
N ASP A 162 7.43 0.27 -0.95
CA ASP A 162 6.72 0.54 0.30
C ASP A 162 5.20 0.59 0.06
N PRO A 163 4.41 -0.34 0.66
CA PRO A 163 2.97 -0.41 0.47
C PRO A 163 2.23 0.84 0.96
N TYR A 164 2.85 1.63 1.84
CA TYR A 164 2.29 2.87 2.38
C TYR A 164 2.87 4.14 1.74
N SER A 165 3.62 4.01 0.65
CA SER A 165 3.96 5.17 -0.19
C SER A 165 2.68 5.69 -0.86
N HIS A 166 2.56 7.02 -1.03
CA HIS A 166 1.39 7.63 -1.69
C HIS A 166 1.11 7.03 -3.08
N LYS A 167 2.16 6.60 -3.79
CA LYS A 167 2.04 5.98 -5.11
C LYS A 167 1.36 4.61 -5.05
N VAL A 168 1.75 3.75 -4.10
CA VAL A 168 1.12 2.43 -3.90
C VAL A 168 -0.30 2.57 -3.38
N VAL A 169 -0.52 3.40 -2.36
CA VAL A 169 -1.86 3.66 -1.81
C VAL A 169 -2.82 4.10 -2.90
N ARG A 170 -2.37 5.00 -3.78
CA ARG A 170 -3.17 5.47 -4.91
C ARG A 170 -3.43 4.38 -5.94
N ALA A 171 -2.40 3.65 -6.35
CA ALA A 171 -2.53 2.55 -7.33
C ALA A 171 -3.44 1.42 -6.82
N SER A 172 -3.44 1.17 -5.50
CA SER A 172 -4.31 0.18 -4.88
C SER A 172 -5.78 0.60 -4.79
N MET A 173 -6.11 1.85 -5.13
CA MET A 173 -7.47 2.40 -4.98
C MET A 173 -8.06 2.20 -3.58
N GLY A 174 -7.21 2.26 -2.54
CA GLY A 174 -7.59 2.10 -1.14
C GLY A 174 -7.65 0.66 -0.63
N ALA A 175 -7.30 -0.34 -1.44
CA ALA A 175 -7.23 -1.73 -0.99
C ALA A 175 -6.32 -1.92 0.22
N VAL A 176 -5.22 -1.14 0.34
CA VAL A 176 -4.32 -1.17 1.51
C VAL A 176 -5.00 -0.84 2.84
N PHE A 177 -6.15 -0.16 2.82
CA PHE A 177 -6.93 0.14 4.02
C PHE A 177 -7.77 -1.06 4.49
N ARG A 178 -8.05 -2.02 3.60
CA ARG A 178 -8.82 -3.23 3.87
C ARG A 178 -7.91 -4.45 4.03
N THR A 179 -7.06 -4.67 3.04
CA THR A 179 -6.11 -5.79 3.00
C THR A 179 -4.70 -5.27 3.31
N GLN A 180 -4.27 -5.43 4.56
CA GLN A 180 -2.94 -5.01 5.00
C GLN A 180 -1.92 -6.09 4.64
N PRO A 181 -0.99 -5.86 3.69
CA PRO A 181 0.03 -6.84 3.38
C PRO A 181 0.98 -7.02 4.56
N VAL A 182 1.38 -8.24 4.84
CA VAL A 182 2.39 -8.54 5.85
C VAL A 182 3.78 -8.36 5.23
N ILE A 183 4.66 -7.61 5.91
CA ILE A 183 6.07 -7.47 5.51
C ILE A 183 6.87 -8.49 6.31
N THR A 184 7.59 -9.37 5.62
CA THR A 184 8.27 -10.53 6.22
C THR A 184 9.60 -10.83 5.52
N THR A 185 10.37 -11.75 6.04
CA THR A 185 11.60 -12.25 5.44
C THR A 185 11.39 -13.62 4.82
N TRP A 186 12.24 -13.98 3.85
CA TRP A 186 12.17 -15.32 3.27
C TRP A 186 12.35 -16.44 4.30
N GLN A 187 13.20 -16.22 5.30
CA GLN A 187 13.44 -17.19 6.36
C GLN A 187 12.19 -17.42 7.24
N GLU A 188 11.46 -16.37 7.56
CA GLU A 188 10.19 -16.49 8.30
C GLU A 188 9.14 -17.24 7.49
N VAL A 189 9.04 -16.95 6.18
CA VAL A 189 8.14 -17.68 5.27
C VAL A 189 8.43 -19.16 5.25
N LYS A 190 9.70 -19.54 5.00
CA LYS A 190 10.11 -20.96 4.98
C LYS A 190 9.77 -21.67 6.26
N SER A 191 10.14 -21.08 7.39
CA SER A 191 9.91 -21.67 8.71
C SER A 191 8.42 -21.85 9.00
N ALA A 192 7.60 -20.83 8.70
CA ALA A 192 6.18 -20.87 8.95
C ALA A 192 5.44 -21.86 8.03
N CYS A 193 5.78 -21.90 6.72
CA CYS A 193 5.18 -22.83 5.78
C CYS A 193 5.54 -24.30 6.12
N ALA A 194 6.79 -24.56 6.47
CA ALA A 194 7.25 -25.90 6.87
C ALA A 194 6.54 -26.37 8.15
N ALA A 195 6.34 -25.48 9.14
CA ALA A 195 5.67 -25.83 10.39
C ALA A 195 4.22 -26.29 10.22
N VAL A 196 3.53 -25.83 9.17
CA VAL A 196 2.12 -26.16 8.90
C VAL A 196 1.93 -27.02 7.65
N GLY A 197 3.03 -27.45 6.99
CA GLY A 197 2.99 -28.30 5.81
C GLY A 197 2.39 -27.66 4.57
N ILE A 198 2.54 -26.34 4.38
CA ILE A 198 2.11 -25.62 3.19
C ILE A 198 3.24 -25.62 2.15
N PRO A 199 3.06 -26.21 0.95
CA PRO A 199 4.06 -26.19 -0.09
C PRO A 199 4.36 -24.77 -0.59
N LEU A 200 5.64 -24.50 -0.86
CA LEU A 200 6.13 -23.25 -1.45
C LEU A 200 6.36 -23.46 -2.96
N ALA A 201 5.65 -22.71 -3.78
CA ALA A 201 5.86 -22.69 -5.22
C ALA A 201 6.40 -21.32 -5.65
N VAL A 202 7.18 -21.29 -6.74
CA VAL A 202 7.69 -20.07 -7.34
C VAL A 202 7.32 -20.00 -8.81
N THR A 203 7.05 -18.80 -9.32
CA THR A 203 6.93 -18.60 -10.76
C THR A 203 8.32 -18.47 -11.37
N ALA A 204 8.65 -19.32 -12.36
CA ALA A 204 9.95 -19.35 -13.02
C ALA A 204 9.82 -19.69 -14.50
N LEU A 205 10.76 -19.18 -15.30
CA LEU A 205 10.95 -19.56 -16.70
C LEU A 205 12.05 -20.64 -16.74
N SER A 206 11.69 -21.88 -16.49
CA SER A 206 12.65 -23.01 -16.49
C SER A 206 12.02 -24.25 -17.12
N ASP A 207 12.84 -25.16 -17.60
CA ASP A 207 12.40 -26.42 -18.18
C ASP A 207 11.74 -27.37 -17.15
N ARG A 208 11.90 -27.08 -15.86
CA ARG A 208 11.28 -27.84 -14.76
C ARG A 208 9.92 -27.30 -14.35
N ALA A 209 9.60 -26.09 -14.81
CA ALA A 209 8.38 -25.41 -14.38
C ALA A 209 7.15 -26.11 -14.97
N LYS A 210 6.18 -26.38 -14.10
CA LYS A 210 4.89 -26.95 -14.46
C LYS A 210 3.89 -25.87 -14.79
N ASP A 211 2.99 -26.15 -15.73
CA ASP A 211 1.87 -25.26 -16.06
C ASP A 211 1.02 -24.98 -14.81
N ILE A 212 0.78 -23.70 -14.48
CA ILE A 212 -0.02 -23.32 -13.31
C ILE A 212 -1.41 -23.95 -13.30
N ARG A 213 -1.98 -24.27 -14.48
CA ARG A 213 -3.30 -24.90 -14.62
C ARG A 213 -3.34 -26.34 -14.11
N SER A 214 -2.17 -26.99 -14.00
CA SER A 214 -2.03 -28.35 -13.49
C SER A 214 -1.78 -28.45 -11.98
N ALA A 215 -1.66 -27.30 -11.28
CA ALA A 215 -1.34 -27.23 -9.87
C ALA A 215 -2.54 -26.72 -9.05
N SER A 216 -2.70 -27.25 -7.83
CA SER A 216 -3.69 -26.79 -6.87
C SER A 216 -3.16 -25.58 -6.10
N LEU A 217 -3.19 -24.39 -6.74
CA LEU A 217 -2.61 -23.18 -6.17
C LEU A 217 -3.31 -22.70 -4.89
N ASP A 218 -4.56 -23.06 -4.70
CA ASP A 218 -5.34 -22.85 -3.47
C ASP A 218 -4.78 -23.56 -2.24
N GLN A 219 -3.90 -24.58 -2.44
CA GLN A 219 -3.25 -25.33 -1.37
C GLN A 219 -1.80 -24.91 -1.10
N MET A 220 -1.27 -23.96 -1.85
CA MET A 220 0.15 -23.56 -1.83
C MET A 220 0.30 -22.10 -1.41
N ALA A 221 1.52 -21.71 -1.01
CA ALA A 221 1.98 -20.33 -1.03
C ALA A 221 2.83 -20.13 -2.29
N VAL A 222 2.48 -19.14 -3.13
CA VAL A 222 3.13 -18.94 -4.44
C VAL A 222 3.91 -17.63 -4.44
N VAL A 223 5.19 -17.70 -4.83
CA VAL A 223 6.08 -16.54 -4.94
C VAL A 223 6.08 -16.01 -6.36
N ILE A 224 5.92 -14.70 -6.50
CA ILE A 224 6.12 -13.96 -7.75
C ILE A 224 7.29 -12.99 -7.57
N GLY A 225 8.23 -13.03 -8.51
CA GLY A 225 9.41 -12.18 -8.53
C GLY A 225 9.21 -10.88 -9.31
N SER A 226 10.27 -10.05 -9.32
CA SER A 226 10.32 -8.80 -10.06
C SER A 226 10.38 -9.00 -11.57
N GLU A 227 10.01 -7.96 -12.33
CA GLU A 227 9.99 -7.99 -13.80
C GLU A 227 11.36 -8.20 -14.41
N GLY A 228 12.42 -7.67 -13.80
CA GLY A 228 13.77 -7.69 -14.37
C GLY A 228 14.62 -8.86 -13.94
N GLN A 229 14.47 -9.32 -12.69
CA GLN A 229 15.33 -10.35 -12.11
C GLN A 229 14.58 -11.66 -11.79
N GLY A 230 13.25 -11.66 -11.89
CA GLY A 230 12.43 -12.77 -11.44
C GLY A 230 12.49 -12.94 -9.92
N VAL A 231 12.36 -14.18 -9.48
CA VAL A 231 12.48 -14.60 -8.08
C VAL A 231 13.97 -14.74 -7.71
N ARG A 232 14.35 -14.28 -6.51
CA ARG A 232 15.74 -14.41 -6.02
C ARG A 232 16.21 -15.87 -6.00
N GLN A 233 17.50 -16.09 -6.27
CA GLN A 233 18.08 -17.43 -6.39
C GLN A 233 17.89 -18.29 -5.13
N GLU A 234 18.01 -17.71 -3.95
CA GLU A 234 17.78 -18.40 -2.67
C GLU A 234 16.34 -18.89 -2.50
N VAL A 235 15.38 -18.12 -3.01
CA VAL A 235 13.96 -18.45 -2.99
C VAL A 235 13.67 -19.57 -3.98
N LEU A 236 14.20 -19.45 -5.22
CA LEU A 236 14.06 -20.44 -6.27
C LEU A 236 14.61 -21.82 -5.86
N GLN A 237 15.82 -21.85 -5.26
CA GLN A 237 16.48 -23.10 -4.85
C GLN A 237 15.79 -23.82 -3.69
N SER A 238 15.02 -23.12 -2.89
CA SER A 238 14.36 -23.66 -1.70
C SER A 238 12.85 -23.85 -1.87
N ALA A 239 12.32 -23.63 -3.06
CA ALA A 239 10.91 -23.88 -3.37
C ALA A 239 10.65 -25.36 -3.66
N ASP A 240 9.47 -25.85 -3.29
CA ASP A 240 9.02 -27.23 -3.52
C ASP A 240 8.58 -27.45 -4.98
N ALA A 241 8.16 -26.38 -5.68
CA ALA A 241 7.72 -26.46 -7.07
C ALA A 241 8.04 -25.18 -7.85
N GLU A 242 8.33 -25.34 -9.13
CA GLU A 242 8.44 -24.26 -10.10
C GLU A 242 7.20 -24.28 -11.00
N LEU A 243 6.61 -23.11 -11.21
CA LEU A 243 5.38 -22.93 -11.97
C LEU A 243 5.59 -21.95 -13.12
N ILE A 244 4.93 -22.18 -14.24
CA ILE A 244 4.96 -21.29 -15.39
C ILE A 244 3.55 -20.94 -15.84
N ILE A 245 3.34 -19.66 -16.17
CA ILE A 245 2.19 -19.23 -16.94
C ILE A 245 2.53 -19.46 -18.41
N PRO A 246 1.86 -20.39 -19.13
CA PRO A 246 2.15 -20.62 -20.52
C PRO A 246 1.96 -19.38 -21.37
N MET A 247 2.97 -19.04 -22.16
CA MET A 247 2.97 -17.88 -23.03
C MET A 247 3.37 -18.26 -24.45
N ASN A 248 3.11 -17.37 -25.41
CA ASN A 248 3.64 -17.51 -26.75
C ASN A 248 5.17 -17.44 -26.70
N PRO A 249 5.91 -18.31 -27.42
CA PRO A 249 7.39 -18.35 -27.43
C PRO A 249 8.08 -17.02 -27.80
N HIS A 250 7.36 -16.11 -28.45
CA HIS A 250 7.86 -14.75 -28.76
C HIS A 250 7.74 -13.77 -27.58
N CYS A 251 7.10 -14.16 -26.49
CA CYS A 251 6.90 -13.34 -25.31
C CYS A 251 7.89 -13.76 -24.21
N GLU A 252 8.78 -12.86 -23.82
CA GLU A 252 9.81 -13.14 -22.82
C GLU A 252 9.24 -13.14 -21.40
N SER A 253 8.25 -12.28 -21.11
CA SER A 253 7.66 -12.16 -19.76
C SER A 253 6.32 -11.45 -19.80
N LEU A 254 5.57 -11.57 -18.72
CA LEU A 254 4.40 -10.74 -18.42
C LEU A 254 4.76 -9.64 -17.42
N ASN A 255 4.02 -8.53 -17.47
CA ASN A 255 4.05 -7.57 -16.38
C ASN A 255 3.72 -8.28 -15.06
N ALA A 256 4.45 -7.94 -13.95
CA ALA A 256 4.32 -8.62 -12.67
C ALA A 256 2.89 -8.56 -12.09
N ALA A 257 2.19 -7.44 -12.26
CA ALA A 257 0.81 -7.33 -11.77
C ALA A 257 -0.15 -8.20 -12.60
N VAL A 258 0.11 -8.38 -13.90
CA VAL A 258 -0.67 -9.28 -14.76
C VAL A 258 -0.40 -10.73 -14.36
N ALA A 259 0.86 -11.13 -14.19
CA ALA A 259 1.23 -12.47 -13.73
C ALA A 259 0.60 -12.79 -12.37
N ALA A 260 0.70 -11.86 -11.42
CA ALA A 260 0.07 -11.99 -10.10
C ALA A 260 -1.46 -12.14 -10.20
N THR A 261 -2.11 -11.39 -11.08
CA THR A 261 -3.56 -11.49 -11.31
C THR A 261 -3.96 -12.88 -11.80
N ILE A 262 -3.22 -13.43 -12.77
CA ILE A 262 -3.49 -14.78 -13.30
C ILE A 262 -3.32 -15.84 -12.21
N VAL A 263 -2.26 -15.74 -11.42
CA VAL A 263 -2.00 -16.67 -10.30
C VAL A 263 -3.09 -16.56 -9.25
N MET A 264 -3.46 -15.34 -8.82
CA MET A 264 -4.53 -15.14 -7.83
C MET A 264 -5.90 -15.60 -8.33
N TRP A 265 -6.21 -15.40 -9.61
CA TRP A 265 -7.44 -15.91 -10.22
C TRP A 265 -7.50 -17.44 -10.17
N GLN A 266 -6.39 -18.10 -10.48
CA GLN A 266 -6.28 -19.57 -10.38
C GLN A 266 -6.39 -20.04 -8.92
N MET A 267 -5.78 -19.34 -7.95
CA MET A 267 -5.92 -19.60 -6.51
C MET A 267 -7.38 -19.51 -6.04
N ALA A 268 -8.11 -18.49 -6.50
CA ALA A 268 -9.51 -18.29 -6.15
C ALA A 268 -10.47 -19.28 -6.83
N GLY A 269 -9.96 -20.25 -7.59
CA GLY A 269 -10.76 -21.25 -8.29
C GLY A 269 -11.53 -20.71 -9.47
N GLY A 270 -11.12 -19.59 -10.05
CA GLY A 270 -11.77 -18.97 -11.21
C GLY A 270 -13.18 -18.42 -10.92
N LYS A 271 -13.45 -18.07 -9.65
CA LYS A 271 -14.76 -17.55 -9.18
C LYS A 271 -15.05 -16.14 -9.68
#